data_9c62f9e24f5bea1e3872ebc6624c095c
#
_entry.id   9c62f9e24f5bea1e3872ebc6624c095c
#
_cell.length_a   1.000
_cell.length_b   1.000
_cell.length_c   1.000
_cell.angle_alpha   90.00
_cell.angle_beta   90.00
_cell.angle_gamma   90.00
#
_symmetry.space_group_name_H-M   'P 1'
#
loop_
_entity.id
_entity.type
_entity.pdbx_description
1 polymer ?
#
loop_
_entity_poly.entity_id
_entity_poly.type
_entity_poly.pdbx_seq_one_letter_code
_entity_poly.pdbx_strand_id
1 'polypeptide(L)'
;MPTDGPVTPDSAARGGALSNLRVLDLSRVLAGPWCSQMLADFGAEVIKIERPGRGDDTRAWGPPWLADTTGADTGESAYYLAANRGKKSVTLDLGRDRGQQ
;
A
#
# COMPACT_ATOMS: atom_id res chain seq x y z
N MET A 1 23.36 12.01 -9.68
CA MET A 1 23.70 12.99 -8.68
C MET A 1 23.58 12.42 -7.28
N PRO A 2 24.62 12.53 -6.51
CA PRO A 2 24.53 11.99 -5.17
C PRO A 2 23.55 12.79 -4.34
N THR A 3 22.82 12.10 -3.51
CA THR A 3 21.91 12.73 -2.56
C THR A 3 22.63 12.97 -1.26
N ASP A 4 22.48 14.17 -0.73
CA ASP A 4 23.07 14.55 0.54
C ASP A 4 22.08 14.22 1.65
N GLY A 5 22.16 13.07 2.21
CA GLY A 5 21.29 12.66 3.28
C GLY A 5 20.71 11.28 3.06
N PRO A 6 20.03 10.75 4.07
CA PRO A 6 19.48 9.41 3.98
C PRO A 6 18.35 9.34 2.95
N VAL A 7 18.54 8.50 1.97
CA VAL A 7 17.51 8.18 0.98
C VAL A 7 17.13 6.73 1.22
N THR A 8 15.84 6.47 1.37
CA THR A 8 15.40 5.09 1.50
C THR A 8 15.65 4.36 0.18
N PRO A 9 16.04 3.08 0.21
CA PRO A 9 16.24 2.32 -1.01
C PRO A 9 15.02 2.35 -1.93
N ASP A 10 13.82 2.37 -1.37
CA ASP A 10 12.59 2.41 -2.15
C ASP A 10 12.45 3.69 -2.94
N SER A 11 12.72 4.84 -2.31
CA SER A 11 12.67 6.13 -3.00
C SER A 11 13.70 6.20 -4.12
N ALA A 12 14.91 5.70 -3.86
CA ALA A 12 15.98 5.69 -4.86
C ALA A 12 15.63 4.78 -6.05
N ALA A 13 14.98 3.65 -5.79
CA ALA A 13 14.66 2.67 -6.83
C ALA A 13 13.47 3.06 -7.69
N ARG A 14 12.52 3.81 -7.15
CA ARG A 14 11.28 4.09 -7.87
C ARG A 14 11.48 4.99 -9.09
N GLY A 15 12.21 6.08 -8.91
CA GLY A 15 12.27 7.10 -9.94
C GLY A 15 10.89 7.66 -10.25
N GLY A 16 10.79 8.51 -11.25
CA GLY A 16 9.51 9.03 -11.71
C GLY A 16 9.19 10.41 -11.17
N ALA A 17 8.11 10.99 -11.72
CA ALA A 17 7.76 12.38 -11.50
C ALA A 17 7.44 12.70 -10.04
N LEU A 18 6.94 11.73 -9.28
CA LEU A 18 6.51 11.92 -7.90
C LEU A 18 7.46 11.28 -6.88
N SER A 19 8.70 11.00 -7.29
CA SER A 19 9.65 10.28 -6.43
C SER A 19 10.01 11.02 -5.15
N ASN A 20 9.75 12.32 -5.07
CA ASN A 20 10.03 13.13 -3.88
C ASN A 20 8.81 13.28 -2.96
N LEU A 21 7.69 12.65 -3.30
CA LEU A 21 6.46 12.78 -2.50
C LEU A 21 6.25 11.54 -1.63
N ARG A 22 5.76 11.80 -0.43
CA ARG A 22 5.26 10.76 0.46
C ARG A 22 3.77 10.98 0.66
N VAL A 23 2.98 9.94 0.44
CA VAL A 23 1.52 9.99 0.51
C VAL A 23 1.05 9.15 1.68
N LEU A 24 0.24 9.74 2.56
CA LEU A 24 -0.44 9.01 3.61
C LEU A 24 -1.82 8.63 3.08
N ASP A 25 -2.03 7.33 2.87
CA ASP A 25 -3.24 6.80 2.27
C ASP A 25 -4.17 6.26 3.34
N LEU A 26 -5.25 6.97 3.62
CA LEU A 26 -6.27 6.56 4.58
C LEU A 26 -7.48 5.94 3.90
N SER A 27 -7.42 5.73 2.60
CA SER A 27 -8.53 5.18 1.82
C SER A 27 -8.62 3.67 1.95
N ARG A 28 -9.77 3.15 1.59
CA ARG A 28 -10.01 1.70 1.55
C ARG A 28 -10.97 1.36 0.43
N VAL A 29 -11.07 0.10 0.14
CA VAL A 29 -11.89 -0.54 -0.88
C VAL A 29 -11.32 -0.31 -2.28
N LEU A 30 -11.81 0.60 -3.08
CA LEU A 30 -11.44 0.60 -4.49
C LEU A 30 -11.03 1.98 -5.02
N ALA A 31 -11.93 2.96 -4.99
CA ALA A 31 -11.69 4.23 -5.68
C ALA A 31 -10.49 4.99 -5.13
N GLY A 32 -10.43 5.16 -3.81
CA GLY A 32 -9.30 5.81 -3.16
C GLY A 32 -8.00 5.03 -3.31
N PRO A 33 -8.01 3.73 -3.00
CA PRO A 33 -6.82 2.90 -3.21
C PRO A 33 -6.30 2.91 -4.65
N TRP A 34 -7.19 2.92 -5.63
CA TRP A 34 -6.78 3.00 -7.02
C TRP A 34 -6.08 4.32 -7.32
N CYS A 35 -6.63 5.41 -6.80
CA CYS A 35 -6.00 6.73 -6.94
C CYS A 35 -4.59 6.74 -6.36
N SER A 36 -4.43 6.29 -5.12
CA SER A 36 -3.11 6.27 -4.48
C SER A 36 -2.16 5.28 -5.12
N GLN A 37 -2.68 4.19 -5.71
CA GLN A 37 -1.84 3.28 -6.49
C GLN A 37 -1.24 3.99 -7.71
N MET A 38 -2.01 4.84 -8.37
CA MET A 38 -1.48 5.63 -9.49
C MET A 38 -0.36 6.55 -9.03
N LEU A 39 -0.50 7.15 -7.85
CA LEU A 39 0.57 7.98 -7.30
C LEU A 39 1.84 7.15 -7.04
N ALA A 40 1.68 5.93 -6.53
CA ALA A 40 2.80 5.02 -6.34
C ALA A 40 3.45 4.64 -7.66
N ASP A 41 2.65 4.41 -8.69
CA ASP A 41 3.17 4.09 -10.03
C ASP A 41 4.01 5.22 -10.59
N PHE A 42 3.71 6.46 -10.26
CA PHE A 42 4.51 7.62 -10.67
C PHE A 42 5.68 7.92 -9.74
N GLY A 43 5.94 7.05 -8.79
CA GLY A 43 7.14 7.12 -7.96
C GLY A 43 6.94 7.60 -6.53
N ALA A 44 5.74 8.03 -6.13
CA ALA A 44 5.48 8.45 -4.77
C ALA A 44 5.65 7.27 -3.79
N GLU A 45 6.16 7.57 -2.60
CA GLU A 45 6.12 6.61 -1.50
C GLU A 45 4.73 6.67 -0.87
N VAL A 46 3.95 5.62 -1.05
CA VAL A 46 2.59 5.56 -0.52
C VAL A 46 2.56 4.66 0.70
N ILE A 47 2.15 5.23 1.83
CA ILE A 47 2.00 4.51 3.09
C ILE A 47 0.51 4.37 3.36
N LYS A 48 0.01 3.15 3.24
CA LYS A 48 -1.39 2.85 3.47
C LYS A 48 -1.62 2.50 4.94
N ILE A 49 -2.52 3.21 5.56
CA ILE A 49 -2.90 2.95 6.94
C ILE A 49 -4.09 1.98 6.93
N GLU A 50 -3.93 0.86 7.64
CA GLU A 50 -4.96 -0.15 7.75
C GLU A 50 -5.31 -0.38 9.21
N ARG A 51 -6.57 -0.72 9.45
CA ARG A 51 -7.01 -1.05 10.82
C ARG A 51 -6.36 -2.36 11.27
N PRO A 52 -6.15 -2.53 12.59
CA PRO A 52 -5.58 -3.78 13.11
C PRO A 52 -6.47 -5.00 12.81
N GLY A 53 -5.83 -6.12 12.62
CA GLY A 53 -6.47 -7.42 12.45
C GLY A 53 -7.02 -7.67 11.05
N ARG A 54 -8.00 -6.90 10.63
CA ARG A 54 -8.70 -7.13 9.38
C ARG A 54 -8.12 -6.38 8.19
N GLY A 55 -7.52 -5.21 8.43
CA GLY A 55 -7.02 -4.36 7.37
C GLY A 55 -8.12 -3.82 6.48
N ASP A 56 -7.78 -3.58 5.21
CA ASP A 56 -8.76 -3.16 4.19
C ASP A 56 -9.78 -4.27 3.97
N ASP A 57 -11.05 -3.91 3.81
CA ASP A 57 -12.12 -4.87 3.59
C ASP A 57 -11.86 -5.78 2.39
N THR A 58 -11.19 -5.26 1.37
CA THR A 58 -10.88 -6.04 0.15
C THR A 58 -9.94 -7.20 0.40
N ARG A 59 -9.21 -7.23 1.51
CA ARG A 59 -8.37 -8.37 1.84
C ARG A 59 -9.17 -9.65 2.04
N ALA A 60 -10.44 -9.53 2.42
CA ALA A 60 -11.34 -10.67 2.61
C ALA A 60 -12.18 -10.98 1.37
N TRP A 61 -12.01 -10.25 0.29
CA TRP A 61 -12.81 -10.42 -0.91
C TRP A 61 -12.19 -11.44 -1.86
N GLY A 62 -12.84 -12.55 -2.02
CA GLY A 62 -12.45 -13.59 -2.95
C GLY A 62 -13.61 -14.51 -3.27
N PRO A 63 -13.47 -15.44 -4.22
CA PRO A 63 -12.37 -15.54 -5.17
C PRO A 63 -12.33 -14.35 -6.15
N PRO A 64 -11.21 -14.14 -6.86
CA PRO A 64 -10.04 -15.01 -6.86
C PRO A 64 -9.04 -14.65 -5.75
N TRP A 65 -8.25 -15.66 -5.38
CA TRP A 65 -7.14 -15.52 -4.44
C TRP A 65 -5.83 -15.74 -5.20
N LEU A 66 -4.77 -15.09 -4.75
CA LEU A 66 -3.45 -15.33 -5.33
C LEU A 66 -3.03 -16.77 -5.04
N ALA A 67 -2.64 -17.48 -6.08
CA ALA A 67 -2.13 -18.83 -5.94
C ALA A 67 -0.62 -18.82 -5.70
N ASP A 68 -0.14 -19.80 -4.92
CA ASP A 68 1.29 -20.00 -4.75
C ASP A 68 1.85 -20.81 -5.92
N THR A 69 3.14 -21.16 -5.86
CA THR A 69 3.81 -21.90 -6.94
C THR A 69 3.28 -23.32 -7.11
N THR A 70 2.55 -23.85 -6.13
CA THR A 70 1.92 -25.17 -6.22
C THR A 70 0.47 -25.10 -6.71
N GLY A 71 -0.06 -23.92 -6.91
CA GLY A 71 -1.44 -23.70 -7.32
C GLY A 71 -2.42 -23.58 -6.15
N ALA A 72 -1.95 -23.65 -4.91
CA ALA A 72 -2.80 -23.52 -3.73
C ALA A 72 -3.06 -22.03 -3.42
N ASP A 73 -4.25 -21.74 -2.90
CA ASP A 73 -4.62 -20.38 -2.52
C ASP A 73 -3.77 -19.90 -1.34
N THR A 74 -3.26 -18.68 -1.44
CA THR A 74 -2.46 -18.07 -0.37
C THR A 74 -3.30 -17.33 0.66
N GLY A 75 -4.58 -17.10 0.37
CA GLY A 75 -5.42 -16.23 1.19
C GLY A 75 -5.27 -14.75 0.86
N GLU A 76 -4.39 -14.40 -0.09
CA GLU A 76 -4.22 -13.03 -0.54
C GLU A 76 -5.25 -12.70 -1.61
N SER A 77 -6.06 -11.66 -1.36
CA SER A 77 -7.13 -11.26 -2.26
C SER A 77 -6.60 -10.61 -3.53
N ALA A 78 -7.07 -11.08 -4.68
CA ALA A 78 -6.77 -10.42 -5.94
C ALA A 78 -7.33 -8.99 -6.00
N TYR A 79 -8.46 -8.74 -5.36
CA TYR A 79 -9.05 -7.40 -5.27
C TYR A 79 -8.10 -6.44 -4.55
N TYR A 80 -7.56 -6.87 -3.41
CA TYR A 80 -6.62 -6.03 -2.66
C TYR A 80 -5.36 -5.76 -3.50
N LEU A 81 -4.81 -6.78 -4.12
CA LEU A 81 -3.58 -6.64 -4.89
C LEU A 81 -3.77 -5.77 -6.12
N ALA A 82 -4.96 -5.77 -6.72
CA ALA A 82 -5.24 -5.00 -7.92
C ALA A 82 -5.24 -3.48 -7.68
N ALA A 83 -5.49 -3.03 -6.45
CA ALA A 83 -5.62 -1.61 -6.14
C ALA A 83 -4.51 -1.09 -5.21
N ASN A 84 -3.56 -1.93 -4.82
CA ASN A 84 -2.60 -1.53 -3.79
C ASN A 84 -1.14 -1.81 -4.16
N ARG A 85 -0.86 -1.91 -5.46
CA ARG A 85 0.51 -2.12 -5.94
C ARG A 85 1.42 -0.99 -5.52
N GLY A 86 2.60 -1.34 -5.04
CA GLY A 86 3.65 -0.37 -4.73
C GLY A 86 3.48 0.37 -3.42
N LYS A 87 2.49 0.01 -2.62
CA LYS A 87 2.25 0.64 -1.33
C LYS A 87 2.91 -0.11 -0.19
N LYS A 88 3.27 0.64 0.85
CA LYS A 88 3.62 0.07 2.15
C LYS A 88 2.38 0.08 3.02
N SER A 89 2.16 -0.99 3.77
CA SER A 89 1.02 -1.09 4.68
C SER A 89 1.49 -0.95 6.12
N VAL A 90 0.83 -0.08 6.86
CA VAL A 90 1.10 0.14 8.28
C VAL A 90 -0.21 0.01 9.03
N THR A 91 -0.20 -0.75 10.12
CA THR A 91 -1.38 -0.97 10.94
C THR A 91 -1.44 0.05 12.06
N LEU A 92 -2.52 0.83 12.10
CA LEU A 92 -2.78 1.80 13.17
C LEU A 92 -4.26 1.75 13.53
N ASP A 93 -4.54 1.82 14.83
CA ASP A 93 -5.91 1.92 15.31
C ASP A 93 -6.26 3.40 15.52
N LEU A 94 -6.86 4.00 14.49
CA LEU A 94 -7.22 5.41 14.52
C LEU A 94 -8.41 5.70 15.45
N GLY A 95 -9.07 4.66 15.95
CA GLY A 95 -10.11 4.79 16.96
C GLY A 95 -9.57 4.99 18.38
N ARG A 96 -8.26 4.90 18.57
CA ARG A 96 -7.61 5.07 19.86
C ARG A 96 -6.68 6.26 19.86
N ASP A 97 -6.52 6.90 21.03
CA ASP A 97 -5.67 8.08 21.16
C ASP A 97 -4.25 7.82 20.67
N ARG A 98 -3.71 6.66 21.01
CA ARG A 98 -2.35 6.33 20.64
C ARG A 98 -2.16 6.19 19.13
N GLY A 99 -3.18 5.67 18.44
CA GLY A 99 -3.14 5.56 16.99
C GLY A 99 -3.23 6.91 16.29
N GLN A 100 -3.74 7.93 16.99
CA GLN A 100 -3.89 9.27 16.43
C GLN A 100 -2.65 10.14 16.66
N GLN A 101 -1.72 9.69 17.45
CA GLN A 101 -0.45 10.39 17.68
C GLN A 101 0.53 10.19 16.55
#